data_970cf8abd84618107ac106bd3a60cf86
#
_entry.id   970cf8abd84618107ac106bd3a60cf86
#
_cell.length_a   1.000
_cell.length_b   1.000
_cell.length_c   1.000
_cell.angle_alpha   90.00
_cell.angle_beta   90.00
_cell.angle_gamma   90.00
#
_symmetry.space_group_name_H-M   'P 1'
#
loop_
_entity.id
_entity.type
_entity.pdbx_description
1 polymer ?
#
loop_
_entity_poly.entity_id
_entity_poly.type
_entity_poly.pdbx_seq_one_letter_code
_entity_poly.pdbx_strand_id
1 'polypeptide(L)' 'MNISPIKNSEDYNHALARLENIFEASPNTKEGDELEILSLLIENYENEHFPIDFPDPIEAIKFRMEQLVKNQS' A
#
# COMPACT_ATOMS: atom_id res chain seq x y z
N MET A 1 4.29 14.23 -12.65
CA MET A 1 3.95 13.33 -11.55
C MET A 1 4.54 13.90 -10.26
N ASN A 2 3.71 14.15 -9.28
CA ASN A 2 4.12 14.85 -8.08
C ASN A 2 4.20 13.89 -6.90
N ILE A 3 5.22 13.06 -6.90
CA ILE A 3 5.39 12.01 -5.90
C ILE A 3 6.55 12.37 -4.98
N SER A 4 6.28 12.40 -3.69
CA SER A 4 7.28 12.68 -2.67
C SER A 4 7.40 11.49 -1.73
N PRO A 5 8.59 11.25 -1.15
CA PRO A 5 8.71 10.20 -0.15
C PRO A 5 7.83 10.50 1.07
N ILE A 6 7.35 9.45 1.70
CA ILE A 6 6.53 9.57 2.90
C ILE A 6 7.46 9.61 4.10
N LYS A 7 7.51 10.75 4.79
CA LYS A 7 8.46 10.98 5.89
C LYS A 7 7.80 11.01 7.25
N ASN A 8 6.49 11.28 7.30
CA ASN A 8 5.75 11.40 8.55
C ASN A 8 4.30 10.99 8.32
N SER A 9 3.50 10.97 9.37
CA SER A 9 2.10 10.55 9.26
C SER A 9 1.26 11.51 8.44
N GLU A 10 1.62 12.79 8.41
CA GLU A 10 0.91 13.75 7.56
C GLU A 10 1.12 13.42 6.08
N ASP A 11 2.35 13.15 5.69
CA ASP A 11 2.67 12.71 4.32
C ASP A 11 1.95 11.41 3.99
N TYR A 12 1.90 10.50 4.95
CA TYR A 12 1.23 9.23 4.78
C TYR A 12 -0.28 9.42 4.52
N ASN A 13 -0.92 10.30 5.28
CA ASN A 13 -2.34 10.59 5.09
C ASN A 13 -2.60 11.24 3.73
N HIS A 14 -1.71 12.14 3.29
CA HIS A 14 -1.82 12.75 1.96
C HIS A 14 -1.67 11.71 0.85
N ALA A 15 -0.75 10.78 1.03
CA ALA A 15 -0.55 9.71 0.05
C ALA A 15 -1.77 8.81 -0.03
N LEU A 16 -2.38 8.48 1.10
CA LEU A 16 -3.60 7.67 1.12
C LEU A 16 -4.76 8.37 0.43
N ALA A 17 -4.92 9.67 0.68
CA ALA A 17 -5.97 10.45 0.02
C ALA A 17 -5.77 10.48 -1.48
N ARG A 18 -4.54 10.66 -1.93
CA ARG A 18 -4.23 10.64 -3.36
C ARG A 18 -4.47 9.27 -3.96
N LEU A 19 -4.07 8.22 -3.24
CA LEU A 19 -4.30 6.84 -3.67
C LEU A 19 -5.79 6.59 -3.92
N GLU A 20 -6.65 7.04 -3.01
CA GLU A 20 -8.09 6.89 -3.17
C GLU A 20 -8.60 7.62 -4.42
N ASN A 21 -8.06 8.80 -4.71
CA ASN A 21 -8.48 9.58 -5.87
C ASN A 21 -8.13 8.90 -7.18
N ILE A 22 -7.00 8.20 -7.24
CA ILE A 22 -6.54 7.58 -8.48
C ILE A 22 -6.66 6.05 -8.46
N PHE A 23 -7.37 5.52 -7.47
CA PHE A 23 -7.47 4.07 -7.27
C PHE A 23 -8.03 3.33 -8.49
N GLU A 24 -8.91 3.98 -9.23
CA GLU A 24 -9.51 3.38 -10.41
C GLU A 24 -8.79 3.74 -11.71
N ALA A 25 -7.61 4.32 -11.62
CA ALA A 25 -6.85 4.71 -12.79
C ALA A 25 -6.52 3.49 -13.67
N SER A 26 -6.62 3.69 -14.97
CA SER A 26 -6.30 2.63 -15.92
C SER A 26 -4.81 2.38 -15.98
N PRO A 27 -4.39 1.13 -16.20
CA PRO A 27 -2.96 0.85 -16.38
C PRO A 27 -2.45 1.58 -17.62
N ASN A 28 -1.16 1.88 -17.63
CA ASN A 28 -0.47 2.58 -18.71
C ASN A 28 -0.88 4.04 -18.85
N THR A 29 -1.49 4.62 -17.84
CA THR A 29 -1.73 6.06 -17.77
C THR A 29 -0.81 6.68 -16.73
N LYS A 30 -0.72 8.02 -16.73
CA LYS A 30 0.09 8.72 -15.72
C LYS A 30 -0.43 8.44 -14.32
N GLU A 31 -1.73 8.42 -14.15
CA GLU A 31 -2.38 8.14 -12.88
C GLU A 31 -2.17 6.68 -12.47
N GLY A 32 -2.17 5.77 -13.43
CA GLY A 32 -1.88 4.37 -13.15
C GLY A 32 -0.45 4.16 -12.67
N ASP A 33 0.50 4.85 -13.29
CA ASP A 33 1.90 4.81 -12.87
C ASP A 33 2.05 5.41 -11.46
N GLU A 34 1.38 6.51 -11.21
CA GLU A 34 1.39 7.17 -9.91
C GLU A 34 0.81 6.24 -8.83
N LEU A 35 -0.28 5.57 -9.14
CA LEU A 35 -0.92 4.61 -8.25
C LEU A 35 0.06 3.51 -7.84
N GLU A 36 0.77 2.97 -8.80
CA GLU A 36 1.74 1.91 -8.55
C GLU A 36 2.86 2.38 -7.62
N ILE A 37 3.43 3.56 -7.90
CA ILE A 37 4.50 4.11 -7.08
C ILE A 37 4.01 4.48 -5.69
N LEU A 38 2.84 5.11 -5.57
CA LEU A 38 2.25 5.44 -4.29
C LEU A 38 2.01 4.20 -3.45
N SER A 39 1.54 3.13 -4.06
CA SER A 39 1.31 1.87 -3.36
C SER A 39 2.59 1.35 -2.74
N LEU A 40 3.70 1.41 -3.47
CA LEU A 40 5.00 1.00 -2.98
C LEU A 40 5.49 1.87 -1.84
N LEU A 41 5.33 3.19 -1.96
CA LEU A 41 5.76 4.13 -0.92
C LEU A 41 4.95 3.93 0.35
N ILE A 42 3.65 3.76 0.23
CA ILE A 42 2.76 3.53 1.36
C ILE A 42 3.12 2.22 2.05
N GLU A 43 3.32 1.16 1.27
CA GLU A 43 3.69 -0.13 1.81
C GLU A 43 5.02 -0.06 2.58
N ASN A 44 5.99 0.62 2.00
CA ASN A 44 7.30 0.77 2.64
C ASN A 44 7.18 1.54 3.97
N TYR A 45 6.41 2.62 3.99
CA TYR A 45 6.20 3.39 5.21
C TYR A 45 5.50 2.54 6.27
N GLU A 46 4.49 1.79 5.88
CA GLU A 46 3.76 0.93 6.81
C GLU A 46 4.66 -0.15 7.40
N ASN A 47 5.54 -0.71 6.59
CA ASN A 47 6.48 -1.72 7.05
C ASN A 47 7.48 -1.16 8.06
N GLU A 48 7.84 0.09 7.94
CA GLU A 48 8.77 0.74 8.87
C GLU A 48 8.10 1.20 10.15
N HIS A 49 6.89 1.76 10.06
CA HIS A 49 6.24 2.43 11.19
C HIS A 49 5.13 1.61 11.81
N PHE A 50 4.58 0.66 11.08
CA PHE A 50 3.54 -0.22 11.59
C PHE A 50 3.94 -1.67 11.33
N PRO A 51 5.08 -2.11 11.89
CA PRO A 51 5.54 -3.47 11.63
C PRO A 51 4.52 -4.47 12.15
N ILE A 52 4.15 -5.39 11.29
CA ILE A 52 3.32 -6.51 11.71
C ILE A 52 4.24 -7.46 12.46
N ASP A 53 3.93 -7.67 13.73
CA ASP A 53 4.80 -8.46 14.61
C ASP A 53 4.55 -9.95 14.40
N PHE A 54 4.92 -10.44 13.22
CA PHE A 54 4.90 -11.87 12.95
C PHE A 54 6.30 -12.44 13.14
N PRO A 55 6.43 -13.54 13.86
CA PRO A 55 7.74 -14.16 14.10
C PRO A 55 8.36 -14.76 12.84
N ASP A 56 7.57 -14.95 11.80
CA ASP A 56 8.01 -15.63 10.59
C ASP A 56 7.31 -15.00 9.36
N PRO A 57 8.08 -14.56 8.35
CA PRO A 57 7.48 -14.02 7.12
C PRO A 57 6.54 -14.99 6.42
N ILE A 58 6.81 -16.29 6.53
CA ILE A 58 5.96 -17.31 5.92
C ILE A 58 4.59 -17.33 6.59
N GLU A 59 4.54 -17.15 7.89
CA GLU A 59 3.27 -17.10 8.61
C GLU A 59 2.46 -15.87 8.22
N ALA A 60 3.11 -14.76 8.00
CA ALA A 60 2.44 -13.54 7.56
C ALA A 60 1.77 -13.76 6.20
N ILE A 61 2.45 -14.43 5.29
CA ILE A 61 1.91 -14.74 3.97
C ILE A 61 0.73 -15.70 4.10
N LYS A 62 0.86 -16.72 4.93
CA LYS A 62 -0.22 -17.67 5.17
C LYS A 62 -1.46 -17.00 5.74
N PHE A 63 -1.27 -16.10 6.70
CA PHE A 63 -2.36 -15.36 7.30
C PHE A 63 -3.12 -14.54 6.25
N ARG A 64 -2.39 -13.88 5.37
CA ARG A 64 -2.96 -13.11 4.29
C ARG A 64 -3.78 -13.99 3.34
N MET A 65 -3.24 -15.14 2.99
CA MET A 65 -3.92 -16.06 2.09
C MET A 65 -5.20 -16.61 2.72
N GLU A 66 -5.17 -16.91 4.00
CA GLU A 66 -6.36 -17.37 4.71
C GLU A 66 -7.46 -16.32 4.71
N GLN A 67 -7.09 -15.04 4.90
CA GLN A 67 -8.07 -13.96 4.86
C GLN A 67 -8.69 -13.78 3.49
N LEU A 68 -7.89 -13.91 2.45
CA LEU A 68 -8.39 -13.83 1.08
C LEU A 68 -9.37 -14.94 0.78
N VAL A 69 -9.05 -16.16 1.21
CA VAL A 69 -9.94 -17.32 1.02
C VAL A 69 -11.25 -17.11 1.75
N LYS A 70 -11.20 -16.62 2.98
CA LYS A 70 -12.42 -16.36 3.77
C LYS A 70 -13.30 -15.31 3.11
N ASN A 71 -12.69 -14.31 2.52
CA ASN A 71 -13.45 -13.24 1.87
C ASN A 71 -14.10 -13.67 0.57
N GLN A 72 -13.64 -14.77 0.00
CA GLN A 72 -14.17 -15.29 -1.26
C GLN A 72 -15.28 -16.32 -1.08
N SER A 73 -15.48 -16.79 0.11
CA SER A 73 -16.50 -17.81 0.37
C SER A 73 -17.90 -17.24 0.61
#